data_1fef8f8cf3f7afb14822b7be4afdf5d8
#
_entry.id   1fef8f8cf3f7afb14822b7be4afdf5d8
#
_cell.length_a   1.000
_cell.length_b   1.000
_cell.length_c   1.000
_cell.angle_alpha   90.00
_cell.angle_beta   90.00
_cell.angle_gamma   90.00
#
_symmetry.space_group_name_H-M   'P 1'
#
loop_
_entity.id
_entity.type
_entity.pdbx_description
1 polymer ?
#
loop_
_entity_poly.entity_id
_entity_poly.type
_entity_poly.pdbx_seq_one_letter_code
_entity_poly.pdbx_strand_id
1 'polypeptide(L)'
;MPLSFSPDGSELLVSSDIPGSDQLFVWPGMRQVTFDDEKVTGQFLPDGRILVERDAGGNERVQLYVGDEPLVVDLRYKHETPHAAGRTLAYATTRRNEIDFDVVARDLETGEERTFEFQGYVGVAAISPDGRRIVAYRAGERSGDDDLYLCDVDTGDVTHLTPHDEAAEYVSPCFRGDELVWATNEGRDTLAVGDRASQWDLTCFADPAGRSLLIVANEDGYSRLTIGDVEVPLLGRGVVGSPVFSPDGSKLAFAFSSPTQPKDVYLYDLDAGETTRLTSVAEPPPGLVEPALHRFESFDGESIPVFLFTPSGEGPFPVFVMVHGGPEAQWVPEWHVNYVPLAQYLVSRGYAVAVPNVRGSSGYGKRYEHLDDIRLRLDSVRDLASLHEWLDGRPEIDASRAVVYGRSYGGYMVLAALAFQPELWAAGIESVGISSFVTFLENTSPYRRAVREREYGSLEHDRDFLVEASPITHVDAIRAPLFIQHGANDPRVPLGESEEIARVLQEKGIRCELVVYPDEGHSIAKLSNRIDSFTRAVAFLDEVLG
;
A
#
# COMPACT_ATOMS: atom_id res chain seq x y z
N MET A 1 -13.71 5.47 2.84
CA MET A 1 -13.17 4.60 3.92
C MET A 1 -13.49 5.21 5.27
N PRO A 2 -13.87 4.43 6.31
CA PRO A 2 -14.01 4.97 7.66
C PRO A 2 -12.63 5.36 8.20
N LEU A 3 -12.55 6.45 8.96
CA LEU A 3 -11.32 6.97 9.54
C LEU A 3 -11.36 7.00 11.06
N SER A 4 -12.39 7.59 11.65
CA SER A 4 -12.58 7.63 13.10
C SER A 4 -14.02 7.99 13.46
N PHE A 5 -14.47 7.53 14.62
CA PHE A 5 -15.72 8.04 15.21
C PHE A 5 -15.49 9.36 15.93
N SER A 6 -16.54 10.20 16.03
CA SER A 6 -16.58 11.33 16.95
C SER A 6 -16.46 10.84 18.40
N PRO A 7 -15.99 11.68 19.35
CA PRO A 7 -15.80 11.27 20.73
C PRO A 7 -17.05 10.74 21.43
N ASP A 8 -18.23 11.19 21.02
CA ASP A 8 -19.53 10.72 21.51
C ASP A 8 -20.09 9.52 20.74
N GLY A 9 -19.40 9.07 19.68
CA GLY A 9 -19.79 7.94 18.84
C GLY A 9 -20.97 8.21 17.90
N SER A 10 -21.48 9.45 17.83
CA SER A 10 -22.67 9.79 17.03
C SER A 10 -22.36 10.01 15.55
N GLU A 11 -21.13 10.38 15.21
CA GLU A 11 -20.68 10.65 13.86
C GLU A 11 -19.48 9.74 13.49
N LEU A 12 -19.33 9.47 12.20
CA LEU A 12 -18.19 8.74 11.63
C LEU A 12 -17.54 9.61 10.55
N LEU A 13 -16.25 9.88 10.69
CA LEU A 13 -15.45 10.51 9.65
C LEU A 13 -15.11 9.49 8.57
N VAL A 14 -15.32 9.86 7.32
CA VAL A 14 -15.17 8.99 6.15
C VAL A 14 -14.36 9.73 5.09
N SER A 15 -13.39 9.04 4.47
CA SER A 15 -12.72 9.51 3.25
C SER A 15 -13.45 8.99 2.01
N SER A 16 -13.63 9.87 1.00
CA SER A 16 -14.22 9.52 -0.29
C SER A 16 -13.64 10.37 -1.41
N ASP A 17 -13.43 9.77 -2.58
CA ASP A 17 -12.93 10.42 -3.80
C ASP A 17 -14.04 10.91 -4.75
N ILE A 18 -15.30 10.98 -4.29
CA ILE A 18 -16.43 11.51 -5.08
C ILE A 18 -16.13 12.88 -5.71
N PRO A 19 -15.48 13.84 -5.02
CA PRO A 19 -15.17 15.14 -5.62
C PRO A 19 -14.04 15.12 -6.65
N GLY A 20 -13.35 13.99 -6.85
CA GLY A 20 -12.24 13.87 -7.79
C GLY A 20 -10.86 13.64 -7.13
N SER A 21 -10.76 13.88 -5.82
CA SER A 21 -9.67 13.49 -4.93
C SER A 21 -10.23 13.07 -3.59
N ASP A 22 -9.45 12.33 -2.78
CA ASP A 22 -9.91 11.93 -1.44
C ASP A 22 -10.19 13.15 -0.56
N GLN A 23 -11.45 13.31 -0.13
CA GLN A 23 -11.92 14.36 0.75
C GLN A 23 -12.61 13.77 1.98
N LEU A 24 -12.74 14.56 3.04
CA LEU A 24 -13.39 14.16 4.29
C LEU A 24 -14.89 14.45 4.27
N PHE A 25 -15.64 13.46 4.73
CA PHE A 25 -17.09 13.51 4.90
C PHE A 25 -17.46 13.02 6.30
N VAL A 26 -18.56 13.52 6.82
CA VAL A 26 -19.14 13.08 8.09
C VAL A 26 -20.44 12.33 7.82
N TRP A 27 -20.52 11.09 8.29
CA TRP A 27 -21.75 10.29 8.35
C TRP A 27 -22.39 10.44 9.76
N PRO A 28 -23.74 10.50 9.90
CA PRO A 28 -24.76 10.34 8.86
C PRO A 28 -24.89 11.55 7.93
N GLY A 29 -25.42 11.27 6.75
CA GLY A 29 -25.73 12.30 5.75
C GLY A 29 -24.61 12.63 4.77
N MET A 30 -23.42 12.06 4.92
CA MET A 30 -22.27 12.26 4.02
C MET A 30 -21.98 13.75 3.76
N ARG A 31 -21.96 14.54 4.83
CA ARG A 31 -21.66 15.98 4.77
C ARG A 31 -20.16 16.18 4.53
N GLN A 32 -19.80 16.73 3.36
CA GLN A 32 -18.42 17.06 3.03
C GLN A 32 -17.88 18.15 3.97
N VAL A 33 -16.66 17.97 4.49
CA VAL A 33 -16.02 18.87 5.45
C VAL A 33 -14.67 19.43 4.98
N THR A 34 -14.08 18.87 3.92
CA THR A 34 -12.92 19.43 3.25
C THR A 34 -13.19 19.64 1.76
N PHE A 35 -12.61 20.67 1.16
CA PHE A 35 -12.84 21.09 -0.22
C PHE A 35 -11.51 21.42 -0.90
N ASP A 36 -10.54 20.54 -0.79
CA ASP A 36 -9.21 20.69 -1.34
C ASP A 36 -9.11 20.03 -2.72
N ASP A 37 -8.25 20.55 -3.59
CA ASP A 37 -7.92 19.90 -4.87
C ASP A 37 -6.95 18.73 -4.66
N GLU A 38 -6.23 18.75 -3.54
CA GLU A 38 -5.30 17.69 -3.15
C GLU A 38 -6.00 16.60 -2.32
N LYS A 39 -5.36 15.44 -2.24
CA LYS A 39 -5.80 14.38 -1.37
C LYS A 39 -5.67 14.79 0.10
N VAL A 40 -6.73 14.58 0.89
CA VAL A 40 -6.72 14.78 2.33
C VAL A 40 -7.13 13.52 3.07
N THR A 41 -6.58 13.35 4.27
CA THR A 41 -7.04 12.37 5.27
C THR A 41 -7.16 13.07 6.63
N GLY A 42 -7.58 12.34 7.67
CA GLY A 42 -7.72 12.96 8.99
C GLY A 42 -8.43 12.09 10.00
N GLN A 43 -8.67 12.65 11.17
CA GLN A 43 -9.36 11.98 12.28
C GLN A 43 -10.09 12.99 13.16
N PHE A 44 -11.09 12.53 13.91
CA PHE A 44 -11.62 13.32 15.01
C PHE A 44 -10.59 13.43 16.12
N LEU A 45 -10.42 14.65 16.65
CA LEU A 45 -9.70 14.90 17.88
C LEU A 45 -10.59 14.61 19.10
N PRO A 46 -10.01 14.39 20.29
CA PRO A 46 -10.77 14.12 21.51
C PRO A 46 -11.75 15.23 21.93
N ASP A 47 -11.59 16.44 21.43
CA ASP A 47 -12.50 17.58 21.66
C ASP A 47 -13.58 17.72 20.56
N GLY A 48 -13.66 16.80 19.61
CA GLY A 48 -14.65 16.77 18.53
C GLY A 48 -14.27 17.59 17.30
N ARG A 49 -13.15 18.33 17.31
CA ARG A 49 -12.63 18.96 16.10
C ARG A 49 -12.03 17.90 15.16
N ILE A 50 -11.82 18.26 13.90
CA ILE A 50 -11.23 17.36 12.90
C ILE A 50 -9.79 17.78 12.64
N LEU A 51 -8.84 16.86 12.88
CA LEU A 51 -7.49 16.94 12.38
C LEU A 51 -7.50 16.60 10.88
N VAL A 52 -6.87 17.44 10.09
CA VAL A 52 -6.74 17.27 8.63
C VAL A 52 -5.25 17.15 8.29
N GLU A 53 -4.95 16.12 7.54
CA GLU A 53 -3.62 15.83 7.01
C GLU A 53 -3.62 16.06 5.51
N ARG A 54 -2.70 16.88 5.01
CA ARG A 54 -2.55 17.12 3.56
C ARG A 54 -1.11 17.43 3.19
N ASP A 55 -0.76 17.11 1.95
CA ASP A 55 0.50 17.49 1.33
C ASP A 55 0.24 18.41 0.11
N ALA A 56 1.27 18.76 -0.62
CA ALA A 56 1.17 19.58 -1.82
C ALA A 56 1.59 18.78 -3.06
N GLY A 57 0.65 18.56 -3.98
CA GLY A 57 0.91 17.91 -5.27
C GLY A 57 1.44 16.49 -5.15
N GLY A 58 1.14 15.77 -4.05
CA GLY A 58 1.59 14.41 -3.82
C GLY A 58 3.06 14.29 -3.39
N ASN A 59 3.68 15.37 -2.86
CA ASN A 59 5.09 15.38 -2.41
C ASN A 59 5.33 14.64 -1.10
N GLU A 60 4.29 14.08 -0.48
CA GLU A 60 4.30 13.36 0.81
C GLU A 60 4.86 14.14 2.01
N ARG A 61 5.05 15.44 1.90
CA ARG A 61 5.39 16.30 3.03
C ARG A 61 4.11 16.73 3.74
N VAL A 62 3.50 15.76 4.41
CA VAL A 62 2.23 15.94 5.11
C VAL A 62 2.35 17.00 6.18
N GLN A 63 1.34 17.87 6.27
CA GLN A 63 1.18 18.95 7.23
C GLN A 63 -0.14 18.75 7.98
N LEU A 64 -0.19 19.19 9.25
CA LEU A 64 -1.31 18.97 10.15
C LEU A 64 -2.09 20.26 10.41
N TYR A 65 -3.41 20.19 10.22
CA TYR A 65 -4.35 21.29 10.41
C TYR A 65 -5.50 20.85 11.33
N VAL A 66 -6.18 21.81 11.94
CA VAL A 66 -7.50 21.59 12.57
C VAL A 66 -8.54 22.31 11.72
N GLY A 67 -9.34 21.55 10.96
CA GLY A 67 -10.08 22.13 9.85
C GLY A 67 -9.11 22.81 8.87
N ASP A 68 -9.27 24.12 8.67
CA ASP A 68 -8.36 24.92 7.82
C ASP A 68 -7.25 25.65 8.61
N GLU A 69 -7.28 25.61 9.93
CA GLU A 69 -6.30 26.32 10.79
C GLU A 69 -5.02 25.50 10.93
N PRO A 70 -3.82 26.11 10.66
CA PRO A 70 -2.55 25.43 10.83
C PRO A 70 -2.32 24.98 12.27
N LEU A 71 -1.96 23.69 12.47
CA LEU A 71 -1.60 23.15 13.79
C LEU A 71 -0.11 22.84 13.87
N VAL A 72 0.41 22.04 12.92
CA VAL A 72 1.83 21.73 12.78
C VAL A 72 2.16 21.86 11.29
N VAL A 73 2.71 22.99 10.90
CA VAL A 73 3.00 23.32 9.50
C VAL A 73 4.42 23.87 9.37
N ASP A 74 5.26 23.13 8.69
CA ASP A 74 6.54 23.55 8.17
C ASP A 74 6.85 22.73 6.91
N LEU A 75 6.68 23.33 5.76
CA LEU A 75 6.75 22.68 4.44
C LEU A 75 8.12 22.06 4.11
N ARG A 76 9.15 22.34 4.91
CA ARG A 76 10.48 21.71 4.75
C ARG A 76 10.48 20.29 5.28
N TYR A 77 9.62 19.98 6.26
CA TYR A 77 9.64 18.72 7.00
C TYR A 77 8.37 17.93 6.77
N LYS A 78 8.45 16.67 7.08
CA LYS A 78 7.35 15.73 7.05
C LYS A 78 6.77 15.56 8.46
N HIS A 79 5.43 15.51 8.56
CA HIS A 79 4.71 15.20 9.79
C HIS A 79 3.72 14.11 9.47
N GLU A 80 3.92 12.89 10.00
CA GLU A 80 3.09 11.76 9.60
C GLU A 80 2.64 10.89 10.78
N THR A 81 1.76 9.95 10.49
CA THR A 81 1.17 9.00 11.44
C THR A 81 0.60 9.67 12.70
N PRO A 82 -0.22 10.73 12.58
CA PRO A 82 -0.78 11.36 13.76
C PRO A 82 -1.81 10.46 14.46
N HIS A 83 -1.72 10.39 15.79
CA HIS A 83 -2.69 9.73 16.65
C HIS A 83 -3.05 10.64 17.80
N ALA A 84 -4.34 10.75 18.12
CA ALA A 84 -4.81 11.61 19.20
C ALA A 84 -5.64 10.85 20.21
N ALA A 85 -5.33 11.03 21.51
CA ALA A 85 -6.12 10.53 22.62
C ALA A 85 -5.92 11.41 23.87
N GLY A 86 -6.92 11.48 24.74
CA GLY A 86 -6.88 12.35 25.91
C GLY A 86 -6.64 13.80 25.52
N ARG A 87 -5.52 14.37 25.94
CA ARG A 87 -5.05 15.71 25.54
C ARG A 87 -3.88 15.69 24.59
N THR A 88 -3.43 14.52 24.17
CA THR A 88 -2.17 14.34 23.41
C THR A 88 -2.46 14.11 21.94
N LEU A 89 -1.76 14.85 21.08
CA LEU A 89 -1.53 14.52 19.68
C LEU A 89 -0.10 14.00 19.55
N ALA A 90 0.03 12.73 19.16
CA ALA A 90 1.32 12.12 18.84
C ALA A 90 1.51 12.11 17.32
N TYR A 91 2.70 12.44 16.83
CA TYR A 91 3.05 12.37 15.42
C TYR A 91 4.55 12.16 15.23
N ALA A 92 4.95 11.60 14.09
CA ALA A 92 6.34 11.48 13.71
C ALA A 92 6.78 12.67 12.83
N THR A 93 8.03 13.13 12.96
CA THR A 93 8.52 14.28 12.20
C THR A 93 10.00 14.21 11.87
N THR A 94 10.39 14.68 10.68
CA THR A 94 11.79 14.80 10.26
C THR A 94 12.43 16.14 10.64
N ARG A 95 11.85 16.91 11.57
CA ARG A 95 12.27 18.29 11.91
C ARG A 95 13.74 18.41 12.33
N ARG A 96 14.33 17.34 12.90
CA ARG A 96 15.68 17.40 13.44
C ARG A 96 16.75 17.53 12.36
N ASN A 97 16.64 16.75 11.27
CA ASN A 97 17.71 16.67 10.25
C ASN A 97 17.25 16.24 8.86
N GLU A 98 15.93 16.18 8.59
CA GLU A 98 15.32 15.74 7.32
C GLU A 98 15.52 14.25 6.98
N ILE A 99 16.16 13.47 7.85
CA ILE A 99 16.50 12.05 7.64
C ILE A 99 15.81 11.18 8.69
N ASP A 100 16.10 11.46 9.96
CA ASP A 100 15.57 10.69 11.08
C ASP A 100 14.20 11.21 11.51
N PHE A 101 13.31 10.31 11.86
CA PHE A 101 12.02 10.65 12.42
C PHE A 101 12.10 10.66 13.95
N ASP A 102 11.63 11.73 14.56
CA ASP A 102 11.39 11.82 15.98
C ASP A 102 9.89 11.72 16.26
N VAL A 103 9.50 11.12 17.38
CA VAL A 103 8.11 11.11 17.85
C VAL A 103 7.88 12.33 18.72
N VAL A 104 6.82 13.07 18.44
CA VAL A 104 6.41 14.26 19.19
C VAL A 104 5.07 14.02 19.86
N ALA A 105 5.00 14.27 21.15
CA ALA A 105 3.77 14.38 21.93
C ALA A 105 3.44 15.86 22.13
N ARG A 106 2.36 16.34 21.52
CA ARG A 106 1.87 17.73 21.64
C ARG A 106 0.61 17.76 22.49
N ASP A 107 0.62 18.59 23.52
CA ASP A 107 -0.59 18.88 24.29
C ASP A 107 -1.55 19.77 23.47
N LEU A 108 -2.76 19.30 23.24
CA LEU A 108 -3.75 19.97 22.40
C LEU A 108 -4.33 21.26 23.00
N GLU A 109 -4.21 21.47 24.32
CA GLU A 109 -4.70 22.66 24.98
C GLU A 109 -3.61 23.75 25.13
N THR A 110 -2.40 23.35 25.54
CA THR A 110 -1.30 24.30 25.80
C THR A 110 -0.40 24.49 24.60
N GLY A 111 -0.34 23.53 23.69
CA GLY A 111 0.56 23.50 22.54
C GLY A 111 1.99 23.10 22.93
N GLU A 112 2.26 22.74 24.19
CA GLU A 112 3.58 22.26 24.62
C GLU A 112 3.91 20.93 23.94
N GLU A 113 5.17 20.76 23.55
CA GLU A 113 5.66 19.56 22.87
C GLU A 113 6.74 18.86 23.69
N ARG A 114 6.66 17.53 23.72
CA ARG A 114 7.74 16.66 24.17
C ARG A 114 8.21 15.83 22.99
N THR A 115 9.52 15.83 22.73
CA THR A 115 10.14 15.08 21.64
C THR A 115 10.89 13.87 22.17
N PHE A 116 10.66 12.72 21.53
CA PHE A 116 11.41 11.48 21.72
C PHE A 116 12.28 11.27 20.48
N GLU A 117 13.60 11.38 20.67
CA GLU A 117 14.56 11.28 19.56
C GLU A 117 14.81 9.83 19.18
N PHE A 118 14.75 9.55 17.88
CA PHE A 118 15.06 8.25 17.30
C PHE A 118 16.05 8.40 16.14
N GLN A 119 16.58 7.27 15.70
CA GLN A 119 17.37 7.16 14.47
C GLN A 119 16.60 6.34 13.43
N GLY A 120 16.66 6.77 12.16
CA GLY A 120 16.06 6.08 11.04
C GLY A 120 14.57 6.37 10.87
N TYR A 121 13.89 5.44 10.24
CA TYR A 121 12.46 5.53 9.92
C TYR A 121 11.62 5.08 11.11
N VAL A 122 10.86 6.00 11.66
CA VAL A 122 10.00 5.78 12.85
C VAL A 122 8.63 6.39 12.59
N GLY A 123 7.57 5.73 13.05
CA GLY A 123 6.22 6.26 13.03
C GLY A 123 5.49 6.01 14.34
N VAL A 124 4.43 6.76 14.59
CA VAL A 124 3.49 6.47 15.67
C VAL A 124 2.59 5.35 15.23
N ALA A 125 2.52 4.27 15.99
CA ALA A 125 1.71 3.09 15.68
C ALA A 125 0.43 3.00 16.54
N ALA A 126 0.49 3.50 17.79
CA ALA A 126 -0.67 3.55 18.67
C ALA A 126 -0.49 4.60 19.78
N ILE A 127 -1.58 5.01 20.39
CA ILE A 127 -1.61 5.85 21.60
C ILE A 127 -2.59 5.26 22.61
N SER A 128 -2.24 5.26 23.90
CA SER A 128 -3.15 4.79 24.95
C SER A 128 -4.38 5.70 25.08
N PRO A 129 -5.55 5.19 25.50
CA PRO A 129 -6.78 5.97 25.59
C PRO A 129 -6.66 7.24 26.45
N ASP A 130 -5.79 7.23 27.46
CA ASP A 130 -5.52 8.41 28.32
C ASP A 130 -4.52 9.41 27.71
N GLY A 131 -3.89 9.06 26.56
CA GLY A 131 -2.92 9.90 25.86
C GLY A 131 -1.53 9.94 26.48
N ARG A 132 -1.22 9.06 27.48
CA ARG A 132 0.05 9.12 28.24
C ARG A 132 1.13 8.18 27.71
N ARG A 133 0.75 7.18 26.95
CA ARG A 133 1.68 6.18 26.38
C ARG A 133 1.54 6.16 24.85
N ILE A 134 2.65 6.34 24.18
CA ILE A 134 2.73 6.30 22.71
C ILE A 134 3.56 5.08 22.33
N VAL A 135 3.04 4.27 21.42
CA VAL A 135 3.80 3.19 20.79
C VAL A 135 4.36 3.71 19.47
N ALA A 136 5.69 3.71 19.37
CA ALA A 136 6.40 4.00 18.15
C ALA A 136 6.85 2.67 17.51
N TYR A 137 6.69 2.52 16.19
CA TYR A 137 7.40 1.48 15.46
C TYR A 137 8.67 2.08 14.83
N ARG A 138 9.72 1.29 14.75
CA ARG A 138 10.97 1.64 14.09
C ARG A 138 11.37 0.54 13.13
N ALA A 139 11.65 0.93 11.89
CA ALA A 139 12.20 0.02 10.89
C ALA A 139 13.60 -0.46 11.30
N GLY A 140 13.81 -1.77 11.31
CA GLY A 140 15.09 -2.41 11.62
C GLY A 140 16.10 -2.29 10.48
N GLU A 141 17.23 -3.00 10.62
CA GLU A 141 18.32 -2.96 9.63
C GLU A 141 18.11 -3.94 8.46
N ARG A 142 17.25 -4.94 8.62
CA ARG A 142 16.92 -5.95 7.61
C ARG A 142 15.49 -5.76 7.11
N SER A 143 15.17 -6.25 5.92
CA SER A 143 13.79 -6.34 5.45
C SER A 143 12.96 -7.21 6.39
N GLY A 144 11.67 -6.92 6.58
CA GLY A 144 10.80 -7.66 7.49
C GLY A 144 11.23 -7.64 8.96
N ASP A 145 11.95 -6.59 9.38
CA ASP A 145 12.50 -6.44 10.73
C ASP A 145 12.09 -5.08 11.30
N ASP A 146 11.25 -5.09 12.32
CA ASP A 146 10.74 -3.87 12.94
C ASP A 146 10.78 -3.99 14.48
N ASP A 147 10.90 -2.86 15.15
CA ASP A 147 10.89 -2.75 16.60
C ASP A 147 9.69 -1.92 17.10
N LEU A 148 9.16 -2.27 18.27
CA LEU A 148 8.23 -1.41 19.00
C LEU A 148 8.89 -0.78 20.23
N TYR A 149 8.61 0.50 20.41
CA TYR A 149 9.05 1.30 21.55
C TYR A 149 7.85 1.93 22.25
N LEU A 150 7.89 2.00 23.57
CA LEU A 150 6.93 2.72 24.38
C LEU A 150 7.54 4.04 24.84
N CYS A 151 6.91 5.14 24.47
CA CYS A 151 7.26 6.48 24.91
C CYS A 151 6.27 6.93 26.00
N ASP A 152 6.75 7.23 27.19
CA ASP A 152 5.94 7.75 28.31
C ASP A 152 5.91 9.28 28.24
N VAL A 153 4.72 9.84 28.06
CA VAL A 153 4.54 11.29 27.87
C VAL A 153 4.82 12.08 29.15
N ASP A 154 4.56 11.51 30.32
CA ASP A 154 4.75 12.20 31.61
C ASP A 154 6.23 12.22 32.04
N THR A 155 6.92 11.09 31.94
CA THR A 155 8.32 10.96 32.39
C THR A 155 9.32 11.33 31.30
N GLY A 156 9.00 11.07 30.03
CA GLY A 156 9.90 11.21 28.89
C GLY A 156 10.75 9.95 28.65
N ASP A 157 10.45 8.85 29.33
CA ASP A 157 11.18 7.60 29.18
C ASP A 157 10.78 6.90 27.86
N VAL A 158 11.77 6.23 27.26
CA VAL A 158 11.57 5.36 26.09
C VAL A 158 11.99 3.94 26.47
N THR A 159 11.07 3.00 26.30
CA THR A 159 11.30 1.57 26.58
C THR A 159 11.22 0.76 25.29
N HIS A 160 12.26 -0.01 24.97
CA HIS A 160 12.22 -0.98 23.87
C HIS A 160 11.35 -2.16 24.28
N LEU A 161 10.22 -2.40 23.59
CA LEU A 161 9.23 -3.42 23.95
C LEU A 161 9.57 -4.80 23.38
N THR A 162 10.20 -4.85 22.23
CA THR A 162 10.38 -6.05 21.42
C THR A 162 11.84 -6.35 21.09
N PRO A 163 12.75 -6.44 22.11
CA PRO A 163 14.13 -6.81 21.83
C PRO A 163 14.21 -8.26 21.33
N HIS A 164 14.82 -8.46 20.16
CA HIS A 164 14.91 -9.76 19.50
C HIS A 164 16.25 -9.91 18.74
N ASP A 165 16.65 -11.14 18.44
CA ASP A 165 17.92 -11.44 17.74
C ASP A 165 17.71 -11.74 16.25
N GLU A 166 16.61 -12.45 15.91
CA GLU A 166 16.25 -12.79 14.53
C GLU A 166 15.26 -11.77 13.99
N ALA A 167 15.29 -11.50 12.67
CA ALA A 167 14.34 -10.59 12.04
C ALA A 167 12.89 -10.99 12.35
N ALA A 168 12.10 -10.01 12.79
CA ALA A 168 10.69 -10.20 13.13
C ALA A 168 9.90 -8.92 12.91
N GLU A 169 8.68 -9.07 12.46
CA GLU A 169 7.72 -7.98 12.34
C GLU A 169 6.85 -7.90 13.58
N TYR A 170 6.53 -6.65 13.96
CA TYR A 170 5.58 -6.33 15.03
C TYR A 170 4.60 -5.31 14.50
N VAL A 171 3.43 -5.78 14.07
CA VAL A 171 2.46 -4.97 13.33
C VAL A 171 1.14 -4.79 14.09
N SER A 172 0.38 -3.78 13.68
CA SER A 172 -0.93 -3.43 14.24
C SER A 172 -0.99 -3.37 15.78
N PRO A 173 0.01 -2.74 16.48
CA PRO A 173 -0.10 -2.58 17.93
C PRO A 173 -1.32 -1.73 18.27
N CYS A 174 -2.06 -2.16 19.29
CA CYS A 174 -3.26 -1.46 19.73
C CYS A 174 -3.45 -1.61 21.24
N PHE A 175 -4.10 -0.63 21.86
CA PHE A 175 -4.45 -0.67 23.27
C PHE A 175 -5.86 -1.22 23.46
N ARG A 176 -5.98 -2.36 24.12
CA ARG A 176 -7.25 -2.91 24.63
C ARG A 176 -7.42 -2.46 26.09
N GLY A 177 -8.01 -1.29 26.31
CA GLY A 177 -7.93 -0.60 27.59
C GLY A 177 -6.47 -0.25 27.93
N ASP A 178 -5.94 -0.80 29.04
CA ASP A 178 -4.53 -0.58 29.44
C ASP A 178 -3.56 -1.63 28.87
N GLU A 179 -4.08 -2.72 28.34
CA GLU A 179 -3.28 -3.79 27.75
C GLU A 179 -2.85 -3.44 26.33
N LEU A 180 -1.56 -3.52 26.06
CA LEU A 180 -1.00 -3.37 24.72
C LEU A 180 -0.91 -4.73 24.03
N VAL A 181 -1.47 -4.85 22.84
CA VAL A 181 -1.51 -6.07 22.02
C VAL A 181 -0.94 -5.75 20.64
N TRP A 182 -0.26 -6.71 20.01
CA TRP A 182 0.24 -6.62 18.64
C TRP A 182 0.23 -7.98 17.95
N ALA A 183 0.41 -7.97 16.65
CA ALA A 183 0.69 -9.17 15.88
C ALA A 183 2.19 -9.27 15.59
N THR A 184 2.75 -10.51 15.61
CA THR A 184 4.16 -10.74 15.34
C THR A 184 4.40 -12.11 14.70
N ASN A 185 5.45 -12.19 13.86
CA ASN A 185 6.00 -13.44 13.34
C ASN A 185 7.30 -13.86 14.06
N GLU A 186 7.59 -13.32 15.25
CA GLU A 186 8.74 -13.74 16.06
C GLU A 186 8.70 -15.24 16.32
N GLY A 187 9.77 -15.97 15.94
CA GLY A 187 9.90 -17.41 16.09
C GLY A 187 8.95 -18.25 15.22
N ARG A 188 8.31 -17.66 14.21
CA ARG A 188 7.36 -18.34 13.30
C ARG A 188 7.35 -17.71 11.90
N ASP A 189 6.67 -18.37 10.97
CA ASP A 189 6.57 -17.87 9.58
C ASP A 189 5.45 -16.82 9.41
N THR A 190 4.27 -17.05 10.00
CA THR A 190 3.11 -16.18 9.87
C THR A 190 2.90 -15.28 11.09
N LEU A 191 2.31 -14.11 10.88
CA LEU A 191 1.91 -13.20 11.95
C LEU A 191 0.84 -13.83 12.85
N ALA A 192 1.02 -13.73 14.16
CA ALA A 192 0.10 -14.24 15.18
C ALA A 192 -0.18 -13.17 16.23
N VAL A 193 -1.33 -13.24 16.89
CA VAL A 193 -1.77 -12.31 17.96
C VAL A 193 -1.83 -13.08 19.28
N GLY A 194 -0.86 -12.87 20.15
CA GLY A 194 -0.70 -13.64 21.39
C GLY A 194 -0.60 -15.14 21.09
N ASP A 195 -1.49 -15.94 21.70
CA ASP A 195 -1.55 -17.40 21.48
C ASP A 195 -2.35 -17.80 20.21
N ARG A 196 -2.99 -16.85 19.54
CA ARG A 196 -3.74 -17.12 18.31
C ARG A 196 -2.79 -17.09 17.13
N ALA A 197 -2.57 -18.26 16.54
CA ALA A 197 -1.78 -18.46 15.33
C ALA A 197 -2.59 -19.24 14.30
N SER A 198 -2.29 -19.03 13.03
CA SER A 198 -2.90 -19.74 11.89
C SER A 198 -1.86 -19.96 10.80
N GLN A 199 -2.26 -20.62 9.71
CA GLN A 199 -1.45 -20.67 8.49
C GLN A 199 -1.45 -19.35 7.69
N TRP A 200 -2.22 -18.36 8.15
CA TRP A 200 -2.41 -17.04 7.53
C TRP A 200 -1.91 -15.95 8.47
N ASP A 201 -1.46 -14.85 7.91
CA ASP A 201 -1.10 -13.68 8.68
C ASP A 201 -2.32 -13.08 9.38
N LEU A 202 -2.16 -12.78 10.66
CA LEU A 202 -3.16 -12.16 11.51
C LEU A 202 -2.76 -10.72 11.84
N THR A 203 -3.72 -9.81 11.82
CA THR A 203 -3.58 -8.47 12.39
C THR A 203 -4.66 -8.22 13.45
N CYS A 204 -4.48 -7.23 14.31
CA CYS A 204 -5.42 -6.96 15.39
C CYS A 204 -5.77 -5.47 15.52
N PHE A 205 -7.00 -5.23 15.99
CA PHE A 205 -7.53 -3.90 16.29
C PHE A 205 -8.36 -3.99 17.57
N ALA A 206 -8.10 -3.11 18.52
CA ALA A 206 -8.81 -3.13 19.79
C ALA A 206 -9.88 -2.04 19.89
N ASP A 207 -10.94 -2.33 20.63
CA ASP A 207 -11.90 -1.32 21.00
C ASP A 207 -11.30 -0.42 22.10
N PRO A 208 -11.49 0.91 22.04
CA PRO A 208 -10.93 1.84 23.02
C PRO A 208 -11.43 1.61 24.45
N ALA A 209 -12.62 1.03 24.63
CA ALA A 209 -13.16 0.67 25.94
C ALA A 209 -12.59 -0.63 26.52
N GLY A 210 -11.74 -1.34 25.76
CA GLY A 210 -11.02 -2.52 26.21
C GLY A 210 -11.80 -3.83 26.26
N ARG A 211 -13.02 -3.86 25.72
CA ARG A 211 -13.91 -5.04 25.77
C ARG A 211 -13.65 -6.05 24.69
N SER A 212 -13.24 -5.60 23.52
CA SER A 212 -13.15 -6.40 22.31
C SER A 212 -11.80 -6.29 21.63
N LEU A 213 -11.38 -7.39 20.99
CA LEU A 213 -10.24 -7.44 20.07
C LEU A 213 -10.73 -8.04 18.76
N LEU A 214 -10.65 -7.26 17.70
CA LEU A 214 -10.85 -7.75 16.35
C LEU A 214 -9.54 -8.39 15.87
N ILE A 215 -9.64 -9.57 15.29
CA ILE A 215 -8.57 -10.22 14.54
C ILE A 215 -9.00 -10.33 13.09
N VAL A 216 -8.14 -9.90 12.21
CA VAL A 216 -8.30 -10.02 10.76
C VAL A 216 -7.27 -11.01 10.24
N ALA A 217 -7.74 -12.10 9.63
CA ALA A 217 -6.90 -13.06 8.93
C ALA A 217 -6.85 -12.72 7.44
N ASN A 218 -5.65 -12.79 6.85
CA ASN A 218 -5.41 -12.63 5.42
C ASN A 218 -5.39 -14.01 4.74
N GLU A 219 -6.53 -14.50 4.30
CA GLU A 219 -6.69 -15.83 3.67
C GLU A 219 -6.49 -15.75 2.15
N ASP A 220 -5.25 -15.91 1.66
CA ASP A 220 -4.90 -15.71 0.24
C ASP A 220 -5.37 -14.33 -0.30
N GLY A 221 -5.21 -13.27 0.47
CA GLY A 221 -5.63 -11.92 0.12
C GLY A 221 -7.08 -11.58 0.49
N TYR A 222 -7.92 -12.53 0.85
CA TYR A 222 -9.27 -12.28 1.36
C TYR A 222 -9.28 -12.09 2.87
N SER A 223 -10.13 -11.20 3.36
CA SER A 223 -10.24 -10.93 4.80
C SER A 223 -11.27 -11.84 5.47
N ARG A 224 -10.89 -12.41 6.61
CA ARG A 224 -11.80 -13.01 7.57
C ARG A 224 -11.67 -12.32 8.92
N LEU A 225 -12.79 -11.91 9.51
CA LEU A 225 -12.86 -11.11 10.71
C LEU A 225 -13.41 -11.92 11.86
N THR A 226 -12.76 -11.86 13.03
CA THR A 226 -13.28 -12.46 14.26
C THR A 226 -13.15 -11.51 15.45
N ILE A 227 -14.18 -11.44 16.29
CA ILE A 227 -14.15 -10.76 17.59
C ILE A 227 -14.38 -11.82 18.66
N GLY A 228 -13.37 -12.09 19.48
CA GLY A 228 -13.40 -13.27 20.33
C GLY A 228 -13.46 -14.54 19.48
N ASP A 229 -14.52 -15.34 19.67
CA ASP A 229 -14.79 -16.54 18.88
C ASP A 229 -15.94 -16.33 17.86
N VAL A 230 -16.43 -15.10 17.72
CA VAL A 230 -17.53 -14.76 16.82
C VAL A 230 -16.97 -14.24 15.51
N GLU A 231 -17.36 -14.86 14.40
CA GLU A 231 -17.06 -14.36 13.07
C GLU A 231 -17.97 -13.17 12.73
N VAL A 232 -17.38 -12.07 12.27
CA VAL A 232 -18.13 -10.91 11.79
C VAL A 232 -18.65 -11.21 10.38
N PRO A 233 -19.97 -11.20 10.15
CA PRO A 233 -20.55 -11.55 8.85
C PRO A 233 -20.20 -10.49 7.81
N LEU A 234 -19.54 -10.90 6.73
CA LEU A 234 -19.28 -10.10 5.53
C LEU A 234 -20.32 -10.42 4.44
N LEU A 235 -20.53 -9.49 3.54
CA LEU A 235 -21.50 -9.62 2.43
C LEU A 235 -20.99 -10.43 1.23
N GLY A 236 -19.90 -11.16 1.40
CA GLY A 236 -19.27 -11.99 0.37
C GLY A 236 -17.77 -12.13 0.61
N ARG A 237 -17.07 -12.73 -0.37
CA ARG A 237 -15.60 -12.74 -0.36
C ARG A 237 -15.08 -11.39 -0.81
N GLY A 238 -14.14 -10.83 -0.08
CA GLY A 238 -13.56 -9.53 -0.39
C GLY A 238 -12.53 -9.12 0.66
N VAL A 239 -12.19 -7.86 0.64
CA VAL A 239 -11.16 -7.28 1.51
C VAL A 239 -11.76 -6.22 2.42
N VAL A 240 -11.43 -6.32 3.69
CA VAL A 240 -11.77 -5.34 4.71
C VAL A 240 -10.60 -4.38 4.92
N GLY A 241 -10.88 -3.10 4.89
CA GLY A 241 -9.91 -2.05 5.15
C GLY A 241 -10.35 -1.12 6.27
N SER A 242 -9.36 -0.53 6.95
CA SER A 242 -9.56 0.53 7.96
C SER A 242 -10.64 0.22 9.01
N PRO A 243 -10.57 -0.90 9.74
CA PRO A 243 -11.54 -1.17 10.80
C PRO A 243 -11.33 -0.21 11.96
N VAL A 244 -12.42 0.41 12.43
CA VAL A 244 -12.42 1.34 13.57
C VAL A 244 -13.60 1.06 14.49
N PHE A 245 -13.35 0.96 15.79
CA PHE A 245 -14.39 0.80 16.80
C PHE A 245 -14.99 2.16 17.21
N SER A 246 -16.26 2.16 17.58
CA SER A 246 -16.87 3.29 18.29
C SER A 246 -16.23 3.47 19.67
N PRO A 247 -16.23 4.69 20.25
CA PRO A 247 -15.61 4.95 21.56
C PRO A 247 -16.13 4.07 22.69
N ASP A 248 -17.41 3.66 22.60
CA ASP A 248 -18.06 2.76 23.55
C ASP A 248 -17.84 1.27 23.22
N GLY A 249 -17.17 0.93 22.12
CA GLY A 249 -16.87 -0.42 21.64
C GLY A 249 -18.10 -1.22 21.23
N SER A 250 -19.29 -0.60 21.08
CA SER A 250 -20.52 -1.30 20.66
C SER A 250 -20.61 -1.52 19.17
N LYS A 251 -19.84 -0.77 18.37
CA LYS A 251 -19.88 -0.79 16.91
C LYS A 251 -18.48 -0.89 16.32
N LEU A 252 -18.40 -1.55 15.17
CA LEU A 252 -17.19 -1.62 14.34
C LEU A 252 -17.55 -1.11 12.94
N ALA A 253 -16.93 -0.01 12.51
CA ALA A 253 -17.01 0.45 11.13
C ALA A 253 -15.79 -0.06 10.35
N PHE A 254 -16.01 -0.47 9.08
CA PHE A 254 -14.95 -0.90 8.19
C PHE A 254 -15.30 -0.62 6.73
N ALA A 255 -14.30 -0.48 5.88
CA ALA A 255 -14.48 -0.52 4.45
C ALA A 255 -14.51 -1.97 3.98
N PHE A 256 -15.34 -2.26 2.97
CA PHE A 256 -15.34 -3.57 2.31
C PHE A 256 -15.45 -3.38 0.80
N SER A 257 -14.70 -4.18 0.05
CA SER A 257 -14.77 -4.22 -1.41
C SER A 257 -14.32 -5.58 -1.95
N SER A 258 -14.68 -5.85 -3.22
CA SER A 258 -14.14 -6.96 -4.02
C SER A 258 -13.85 -6.46 -5.43
N PRO A 259 -13.25 -7.26 -6.32
CA PRO A 259 -13.05 -6.86 -7.71
C PRO A 259 -14.33 -6.53 -8.48
N THR A 260 -15.49 -6.97 -8.00
CA THR A 260 -16.81 -6.70 -8.59
C THR A 260 -17.67 -5.75 -7.76
N GLN A 261 -17.18 -5.34 -6.59
CA GLN A 261 -17.90 -4.42 -5.70
C GLN A 261 -16.99 -3.26 -5.29
N PRO A 262 -17.30 -2.03 -5.75
CA PRO A 262 -16.62 -0.83 -5.29
C PRO A 262 -16.62 -0.71 -3.76
N LYS A 263 -15.61 -0.01 -3.24
CA LYS A 263 -15.40 0.14 -1.80
C LYS A 263 -16.51 0.98 -1.16
N ASP A 264 -17.17 0.41 -0.15
CA ASP A 264 -18.16 1.09 0.68
C ASP A 264 -17.87 0.91 2.16
N VAL A 265 -18.53 1.73 3.00
CA VAL A 265 -18.43 1.67 4.45
C VAL A 265 -19.56 0.83 5.02
N TYR A 266 -19.21 -0.05 5.93
CA TYR A 266 -20.10 -0.96 6.65
C TYR A 266 -19.98 -0.73 8.16
N LEU A 267 -21.03 -1.04 8.87
CA LEU A 267 -21.11 -0.98 10.33
C LEU A 267 -21.59 -2.33 10.85
N TYR A 268 -20.79 -2.94 11.69
CA TYR A 268 -21.16 -4.11 12.47
C TYR A 268 -21.58 -3.66 13.85
N ASP A 269 -22.83 -3.98 14.25
CA ASP A 269 -23.34 -3.79 15.61
C ASP A 269 -23.01 -5.05 16.42
N LEU A 270 -22.17 -4.90 17.44
CA LEU A 270 -21.69 -6.03 18.24
C LEU A 270 -22.80 -6.67 19.10
N ASP A 271 -23.77 -5.87 19.55
CA ASP A 271 -24.87 -6.35 20.36
C ASP A 271 -25.93 -7.09 19.53
N ALA A 272 -26.22 -6.56 18.34
CA ALA A 272 -27.18 -7.17 17.40
C ALA A 272 -26.55 -8.34 16.61
N GLY A 273 -25.23 -8.34 16.40
CA GLY A 273 -24.54 -9.32 15.55
C GLY A 273 -24.82 -9.11 14.05
N GLU A 274 -25.17 -7.89 13.64
CA GLU A 274 -25.61 -7.57 12.28
C GLU A 274 -24.68 -6.56 11.60
N THR A 275 -24.39 -6.80 10.32
CA THR A 275 -23.63 -5.87 9.47
C THR A 275 -24.59 -5.08 8.57
N THR A 276 -24.46 -3.76 8.57
CA THR A 276 -25.25 -2.84 7.75
C THR A 276 -24.33 -2.02 6.83
N ARG A 277 -24.68 -1.89 5.56
CA ARG A 277 -24.00 -0.99 4.62
C ARG A 277 -24.40 0.45 4.91
N LEU A 278 -23.44 1.33 5.20
CA LEU A 278 -23.68 2.75 5.53
C LEU A 278 -23.65 3.65 4.29
N THR A 279 -22.82 3.31 3.29
CA THR A 279 -22.69 4.10 2.06
C THR A 279 -23.04 3.26 0.85
N SER A 280 -23.48 3.93 -0.22
CA SER A 280 -23.69 3.37 -1.55
C SER A 280 -23.18 4.39 -2.54
N VAL A 281 -21.84 4.40 -2.73
CA VAL A 281 -21.16 5.45 -3.49
C VAL A 281 -21.37 5.27 -4.99
N ALA A 282 -21.34 4.03 -5.47
CA ALA A 282 -21.56 3.70 -6.87
C ALA A 282 -22.21 2.33 -7.02
N GLU A 283 -23.10 2.21 -7.98
CA GLU A 283 -23.52 0.89 -8.46
C GLU A 283 -22.44 0.34 -9.40
N PRO A 284 -21.97 -0.90 -9.19
CA PRO A 284 -20.99 -1.49 -10.07
C PRO A 284 -21.55 -1.63 -11.49
N PRO A 285 -20.76 -1.34 -12.54
CA PRO A 285 -21.20 -1.60 -13.91
C PRO A 285 -21.48 -3.08 -14.12
N PRO A 286 -22.43 -3.45 -14.99
CA PRO A 286 -22.73 -4.84 -15.26
C PRO A 286 -21.56 -5.53 -15.99
N GLY A 287 -21.40 -6.83 -15.78
CA GLY A 287 -20.42 -7.66 -16.49
C GLY A 287 -19.02 -7.66 -15.88
N LEU A 288 -18.87 -7.17 -14.67
CA LEU A 288 -17.62 -7.32 -13.92
C LEU A 288 -17.34 -8.80 -13.62
N VAL A 289 -16.07 -9.18 -13.63
CA VAL A 289 -15.59 -10.55 -13.47
C VAL A 289 -14.82 -10.71 -12.18
N GLU A 290 -15.16 -11.75 -11.40
CA GLU A 290 -14.33 -12.18 -10.26
C GLU A 290 -13.12 -12.97 -10.79
N PRO A 291 -11.90 -12.68 -10.32
CA PRO A 291 -10.74 -13.46 -10.71
C PRO A 291 -10.71 -14.82 -10.01
N ALA A 292 -10.22 -15.82 -10.71
CA ALA A 292 -9.90 -17.11 -10.10
C ALA A 292 -8.48 -17.09 -9.54
N LEU A 293 -8.32 -17.55 -8.29
CA LEU A 293 -6.99 -17.77 -7.71
C LEU A 293 -6.43 -19.10 -8.23
N HIS A 294 -5.25 -19.03 -8.81
CA HIS A 294 -4.44 -20.16 -9.24
C HIS A 294 -3.07 -20.12 -8.56
N ARG A 295 -2.31 -21.21 -8.71
CA ARG A 295 -0.89 -21.27 -8.36
C ARG A 295 -0.15 -21.93 -9.52
N PHE A 296 1.04 -21.43 -9.84
CA PHE A 296 1.93 -22.06 -10.80
C PHE A 296 3.28 -22.36 -10.15
N GLU A 297 3.98 -23.35 -10.68
CA GLU A 297 5.35 -23.64 -10.25
C GLU A 297 6.32 -22.72 -10.97
N SER A 298 7.18 -22.04 -10.23
CA SER A 298 8.27 -21.26 -10.78
C SER A 298 9.47 -22.17 -11.15
N PHE A 299 10.50 -21.58 -11.74
CA PHE A 299 11.70 -22.25 -12.24
C PHE A 299 12.41 -23.18 -11.25
N ASP A 300 12.22 -22.98 -9.96
CA ASP A 300 12.83 -23.72 -8.84
C ASP A 300 11.82 -24.56 -8.04
N GLY A 301 10.55 -24.60 -8.48
CA GLY A 301 9.47 -25.33 -7.82
C GLY A 301 8.73 -24.52 -6.77
N GLU A 302 9.05 -23.21 -6.57
CA GLU A 302 8.25 -22.35 -5.68
C GLU A 302 6.85 -22.15 -6.24
N SER A 303 5.86 -22.21 -5.35
CA SER A 303 4.43 -22.11 -5.72
C SER A 303 3.98 -20.65 -5.67
N ILE A 304 3.83 -20.02 -6.82
CA ILE A 304 3.49 -18.61 -6.97
C ILE A 304 1.99 -18.43 -7.13
N PRO A 305 1.31 -17.64 -6.27
CA PRO A 305 -0.10 -17.30 -6.40
C PRO A 305 -0.34 -16.34 -7.57
N VAL A 306 -1.41 -16.55 -8.32
CA VAL A 306 -1.85 -15.64 -9.39
C VAL A 306 -3.37 -15.55 -9.44
N PHE A 307 -3.90 -14.34 -9.48
CA PHE A 307 -5.30 -14.09 -9.75
C PHE A 307 -5.50 -13.89 -11.25
N LEU A 308 -6.40 -14.67 -11.84
CA LEU A 308 -6.68 -14.63 -13.29
C LEU A 308 -8.11 -14.20 -13.55
N PHE A 309 -8.28 -13.04 -14.18
CA PHE A 309 -9.54 -12.58 -14.75
C PHE A 309 -9.63 -13.12 -16.17
N THR A 310 -10.65 -13.91 -16.45
CA THR A 310 -10.87 -14.48 -17.79
C THR A 310 -12.11 -13.87 -18.43
N PRO A 311 -12.01 -13.31 -19.65
CA PRO A 311 -13.18 -12.81 -20.37
C PRO A 311 -14.20 -13.90 -20.64
N SER A 312 -15.46 -13.51 -20.86
CA SER A 312 -16.47 -14.41 -21.39
C SER A 312 -16.26 -14.64 -22.90
N GLY A 313 -16.57 -15.83 -23.38
CA GLY A 313 -16.49 -16.19 -24.81
C GLY A 313 -15.40 -17.22 -25.10
N GLU A 314 -15.12 -17.41 -26.39
CA GLU A 314 -14.08 -18.33 -26.85
C GLU A 314 -12.77 -17.57 -27.09
N GLY A 315 -11.67 -18.03 -26.42
CA GLY A 315 -10.31 -17.51 -26.64
C GLY A 315 -9.72 -17.98 -27.99
N PRO A 316 -8.39 -17.84 -28.19
CA PRO A 316 -7.44 -17.41 -27.17
C PRO A 316 -7.44 -15.89 -26.99
N PHE A 317 -7.36 -15.44 -25.73
CA PHE A 317 -7.34 -14.04 -25.34
C PHE A 317 -5.90 -13.53 -25.19
N PRO A 318 -5.55 -12.32 -25.68
CA PRO A 318 -4.30 -11.66 -25.28
C PRO A 318 -4.29 -11.49 -23.77
N VAL A 319 -3.11 -11.50 -23.16
CA VAL A 319 -3.00 -11.41 -21.70
C VAL A 319 -2.27 -10.16 -21.24
N PHE A 320 -2.83 -9.53 -20.21
CA PHE A 320 -2.28 -8.38 -19.53
C PHE A 320 -1.82 -8.80 -18.13
N VAL A 321 -0.52 -8.78 -17.88
CA VAL A 321 0.09 -9.18 -16.60
C VAL A 321 0.30 -7.94 -15.76
N MET A 322 -0.39 -7.83 -14.61
CA MET A 322 -0.30 -6.70 -13.69
C MET A 322 0.55 -7.05 -12.48
N VAL A 323 1.71 -6.43 -12.33
CA VAL A 323 2.63 -6.65 -11.21
C VAL A 323 2.48 -5.51 -10.20
N HIS A 324 2.24 -5.86 -8.93
CA HIS A 324 2.10 -4.88 -7.86
C HIS A 324 3.44 -4.24 -7.47
N GLY A 325 3.36 -3.11 -6.76
CA GLY A 325 4.51 -2.45 -6.16
C GLY A 325 4.84 -3.00 -4.78
N GLY A 326 5.94 -2.53 -4.20
CA GLY A 326 6.41 -2.94 -2.89
C GLY A 326 7.94 -3.02 -2.90
N PRO A 327 8.57 -4.22 -2.97
CA PRO A 327 8.02 -5.58 -3.16
C PRO A 327 7.20 -6.11 -1.99
N GLU A 328 7.54 -5.74 -0.77
CA GLU A 328 6.91 -6.13 0.51
C GLU A 328 5.43 -5.66 0.56
N ALA A 329 4.62 -6.18 -0.36
CA ALA A 329 3.20 -5.90 -0.50
C ALA A 329 2.50 -7.12 -1.12
N GLN A 330 1.18 -7.09 -1.18
CA GLN A 330 0.36 -8.12 -1.79
C GLN A 330 -0.70 -7.48 -2.67
N TRP A 331 -0.92 -8.02 -3.87
CA TRP A 331 -2.17 -7.75 -4.54
C TRP A 331 -3.26 -8.57 -3.88
N VAL A 332 -4.29 -7.89 -3.43
CA VAL A 332 -5.47 -8.50 -2.80
C VAL A 332 -6.71 -8.23 -3.64
N PRO A 333 -7.74 -9.11 -3.60
CA PRO A 333 -8.95 -8.97 -4.40
C PRO A 333 -9.90 -7.89 -3.83
N GLU A 334 -9.41 -6.63 -3.80
CA GLU A 334 -10.17 -5.44 -3.44
C GLU A 334 -10.45 -4.55 -4.65
N TRP A 335 -11.37 -3.60 -4.54
CA TRP A 335 -11.54 -2.53 -5.53
C TRP A 335 -10.44 -1.48 -5.38
N HIS A 336 -9.24 -1.79 -5.89
CA HIS A 336 -8.15 -0.82 -5.90
C HIS A 336 -8.23 0.07 -7.14
N VAL A 337 -8.41 1.38 -6.94
CA VAL A 337 -8.72 2.37 -8.00
C VAL A 337 -7.66 2.49 -9.10
N ASN A 338 -6.42 2.10 -8.85
CA ASN A 338 -5.33 2.13 -9.83
C ASN A 338 -5.14 0.82 -10.60
N TYR A 339 -5.86 -0.25 -10.25
CA TYR A 339 -5.69 -1.57 -10.88
C TYR A 339 -7.01 -2.14 -11.39
N VAL A 340 -8.01 -2.27 -10.53
CA VAL A 340 -9.22 -3.03 -10.83
C VAL A 340 -10.08 -2.39 -11.93
N PRO A 341 -10.29 -1.06 -11.98
CA PRO A 341 -11.03 -0.45 -13.08
C PRO A 341 -10.38 -0.72 -14.45
N LEU A 342 -9.04 -0.64 -14.54
CA LEU A 342 -8.31 -0.96 -15.76
C LEU A 342 -8.42 -2.45 -16.09
N ALA A 343 -8.22 -3.34 -15.11
CA ALA A 343 -8.36 -4.79 -15.30
C ALA A 343 -9.76 -5.17 -15.83
N GLN A 344 -10.82 -4.67 -15.18
CA GLN A 344 -12.20 -4.92 -15.59
C GLN A 344 -12.51 -4.36 -16.98
N TYR A 345 -12.00 -3.17 -17.30
CA TYR A 345 -12.14 -2.59 -18.63
C TYR A 345 -11.45 -3.47 -19.70
N LEU A 346 -10.23 -3.92 -19.45
CA LEU A 346 -9.50 -4.79 -20.37
C LEU A 346 -10.20 -6.15 -20.54
N VAL A 347 -10.73 -6.72 -19.46
CA VAL A 347 -11.53 -7.95 -19.52
C VAL A 347 -12.76 -7.75 -20.42
N SER A 348 -13.46 -6.61 -20.30
CA SER A 348 -14.59 -6.28 -21.18
C SER A 348 -14.21 -6.10 -22.65
N ARG A 349 -12.91 -5.82 -22.91
CA ARG A 349 -12.31 -5.72 -24.24
C ARG A 349 -11.76 -7.05 -24.77
N GLY A 350 -11.90 -8.14 -24.01
CA GLY A 350 -11.43 -9.46 -24.39
C GLY A 350 -9.97 -9.76 -24.06
N TYR A 351 -9.37 -9.06 -23.12
CA TYR A 351 -8.06 -9.39 -22.55
C TYR A 351 -8.23 -10.26 -21.30
N ALA A 352 -7.50 -11.34 -21.19
CA ALA A 352 -7.28 -11.95 -19.88
C ALA A 352 -6.36 -11.06 -19.04
N VAL A 353 -6.59 -10.98 -17.72
CA VAL A 353 -5.71 -10.20 -16.83
C VAL A 353 -5.17 -11.14 -15.74
N ALA A 354 -3.85 -11.30 -15.70
CA ALA A 354 -3.16 -12.10 -14.70
C ALA A 354 -2.46 -11.18 -13.70
N VAL A 355 -2.70 -11.41 -12.40
CA VAL A 355 -2.11 -10.60 -11.32
C VAL A 355 -1.35 -11.53 -10.36
N PRO A 356 -0.06 -11.76 -10.61
CA PRO A 356 0.75 -12.60 -9.73
C PRO A 356 1.12 -11.86 -8.44
N ASN A 357 1.19 -12.61 -7.34
CA ASN A 357 1.94 -12.23 -6.15
C ASN A 357 3.28 -12.97 -6.22
N VAL A 358 4.25 -12.38 -6.92
CA VAL A 358 5.58 -12.96 -7.10
C VAL A 358 6.27 -13.15 -5.75
N ARG A 359 7.34 -13.98 -5.69
CA ARG A 359 8.16 -14.08 -4.46
C ARG A 359 8.58 -12.68 -4.00
N GLY A 360 8.71 -12.48 -2.69
CA GLY A 360 8.88 -11.16 -2.08
C GLY A 360 7.56 -10.49 -1.67
N SER A 361 6.40 -11.03 -2.12
CA SER A 361 5.11 -10.52 -1.68
C SER A 361 4.81 -10.88 -0.23
N SER A 362 4.27 -9.91 0.53
CA SER A 362 3.76 -10.13 1.89
C SER A 362 2.45 -10.94 1.90
N GLY A 363 2.01 -11.38 3.10
CA GLY A 363 0.75 -12.10 3.26
C GLY A 363 0.81 -13.61 3.00
N TYR A 364 2.01 -14.13 2.73
CA TYR A 364 2.29 -15.56 2.52
C TYR A 364 3.34 -16.08 3.49
N GLY A 365 3.59 -15.36 4.58
CA GLY A 365 4.57 -15.66 5.61
C GLY A 365 5.96 -15.09 5.31
N LYS A 366 6.75 -14.96 6.38
CA LYS A 366 8.09 -14.37 6.39
C LYS A 366 9.03 -15.03 5.37
N ARG A 367 9.01 -16.37 5.27
CA ARG A 367 9.84 -17.08 4.30
C ARG A 367 9.59 -16.63 2.86
N TYR A 368 8.31 -16.49 2.47
CA TYR A 368 7.95 -16.10 1.12
C TYR A 368 8.35 -14.66 0.81
N GLU A 369 8.20 -13.77 1.78
CA GLU A 369 8.57 -12.36 1.68
C GLU A 369 10.06 -12.16 1.46
N HIS A 370 10.91 -12.97 2.12
CA HIS A 370 12.37 -12.88 1.96
C HIS A 370 12.96 -13.63 0.74
N LEU A 371 12.14 -14.20 -0.14
CA LEU A 371 12.62 -14.94 -1.31
C LEU A 371 13.18 -14.05 -2.43
N ASP A 372 13.07 -12.73 -2.31
CA ASP A 372 13.62 -11.79 -3.30
C ASP A 372 14.56 -10.73 -2.70
N ASP A 373 14.96 -10.88 -1.42
CA ASP A 373 15.85 -9.95 -0.75
C ASP A 373 17.19 -9.81 -1.46
N ILE A 374 17.62 -8.58 -1.65
CA ILE A 374 18.95 -8.20 -2.17
C ILE A 374 19.32 -9.02 -3.40
N ARG A 375 20.23 -10.00 -3.24
CA ARG A 375 20.82 -10.80 -4.34
C ARG A 375 19.85 -11.80 -4.95
N LEU A 376 18.70 -12.04 -4.32
CA LEU A 376 17.62 -12.88 -4.84
C LEU A 376 16.64 -12.09 -5.72
N ARG A 377 16.82 -10.76 -5.84
CA ARG A 377 15.93 -9.86 -6.59
C ARG A 377 15.56 -10.34 -7.99
N LEU A 378 16.50 -10.89 -8.72
CA LEU A 378 16.24 -11.38 -10.08
C LEU A 378 15.42 -12.67 -10.12
N ASP A 379 15.27 -13.38 -9.01
CA ASP A 379 14.42 -14.56 -8.96
C ASP A 379 12.92 -14.18 -9.01
N SER A 380 12.52 -13.02 -8.47
CA SER A 380 11.15 -12.49 -8.65
C SER A 380 10.88 -12.12 -10.11
N VAL A 381 11.89 -11.63 -10.85
CA VAL A 381 11.76 -11.39 -12.30
C VAL A 381 11.61 -12.72 -13.06
N ARG A 382 12.30 -13.77 -12.65
CA ARG A 382 12.18 -15.11 -13.25
C ARG A 382 10.80 -15.74 -13.03
N ASP A 383 10.11 -15.38 -11.94
CA ASP A 383 8.70 -15.78 -11.74
C ASP A 383 7.80 -15.31 -12.88
N LEU A 384 8.09 -14.14 -13.49
CA LEU A 384 7.32 -13.65 -14.64
C LEU A 384 7.55 -14.51 -15.89
N ALA A 385 8.75 -15.05 -16.11
CA ALA A 385 8.98 -16.00 -17.19
C ALA A 385 8.22 -17.32 -16.96
N SER A 386 8.24 -17.84 -15.73
CA SER A 386 7.48 -19.04 -15.35
C SER A 386 5.96 -18.81 -15.45
N LEU A 387 5.47 -17.61 -15.09
CA LEU A 387 4.09 -17.23 -15.31
C LEU A 387 3.74 -17.23 -16.79
N HIS A 388 4.60 -16.66 -17.64
CA HIS A 388 4.38 -16.64 -19.09
C HIS A 388 4.28 -18.07 -19.66
N GLU A 389 5.18 -18.98 -19.24
CA GLU A 389 5.12 -20.40 -19.64
C GLU A 389 3.82 -21.07 -19.17
N TRP A 390 3.39 -20.82 -17.94
CA TRP A 390 2.12 -21.32 -17.41
C TRP A 390 0.91 -20.79 -18.19
N LEU A 391 0.94 -19.51 -18.61
CA LEU A 391 -0.10 -18.89 -19.44
C LEU A 391 -0.12 -19.48 -20.86
N ASP A 392 1.05 -19.70 -21.47
CA ASP A 392 1.18 -20.31 -22.82
C ASP A 392 0.65 -21.75 -22.86
N GLY A 393 0.72 -22.47 -21.74
CA GLY A 393 0.12 -23.79 -21.58
C GLY A 393 -1.42 -23.81 -21.52
N ARG A 394 -2.08 -22.65 -21.50
CA ARG A 394 -3.53 -22.52 -21.37
C ARG A 394 -4.19 -22.27 -22.73
N PRO A 395 -5.08 -23.13 -23.19
CA PRO A 395 -5.67 -23.00 -24.55
C PRO A 395 -6.53 -21.75 -24.73
N GLU A 396 -7.02 -21.16 -23.65
CA GLU A 396 -7.80 -19.93 -23.67
C GLU A 396 -6.95 -18.65 -23.72
N ILE A 397 -5.61 -18.72 -23.60
CA ILE A 397 -4.70 -17.58 -23.55
C ILE A 397 -3.80 -17.54 -24.79
N ASP A 398 -3.61 -16.37 -25.36
CA ASP A 398 -2.60 -16.05 -26.35
C ASP A 398 -1.40 -15.35 -25.69
N ALA A 399 -0.48 -16.14 -25.17
CA ALA A 399 0.71 -15.61 -24.49
C ALA A 399 1.67 -14.89 -25.45
N SER A 400 1.60 -15.10 -26.77
CA SER A 400 2.39 -14.35 -27.73
C SER A 400 2.02 -12.85 -27.79
N ARG A 401 0.89 -12.48 -27.23
CA ARG A 401 0.38 -11.12 -27.08
C ARG A 401 0.34 -10.69 -25.61
N ALA A 402 1.31 -11.15 -24.83
CA ALA A 402 1.45 -10.79 -23.41
C ALA A 402 2.00 -9.38 -23.26
N VAL A 403 1.31 -8.57 -22.45
CA VAL A 403 1.76 -7.22 -22.03
C VAL A 403 2.03 -7.23 -20.54
N VAL A 404 3.13 -6.64 -20.12
CA VAL A 404 3.45 -6.47 -18.70
C VAL A 404 3.20 -5.04 -18.25
N TYR A 405 2.47 -4.90 -17.14
CA TYR A 405 2.10 -3.64 -16.50
C TYR A 405 2.53 -3.64 -15.03
N GLY A 406 3.00 -2.51 -14.53
CA GLY A 406 3.31 -2.39 -13.11
C GLY A 406 3.59 -0.97 -12.67
N ARG A 407 3.61 -0.80 -11.34
CA ARG A 407 3.81 0.49 -10.68
C ARG A 407 4.88 0.38 -9.60
N SER A 408 5.73 1.42 -9.46
CA SER A 408 6.77 1.45 -8.43
C SER A 408 7.73 0.26 -8.61
N TYR A 409 7.86 -0.61 -7.61
CA TYR A 409 8.55 -1.90 -7.78
C TYR A 409 7.95 -2.72 -8.95
N GLY A 410 6.63 -2.74 -9.13
CA GLY A 410 6.01 -3.34 -10.31
C GLY A 410 6.47 -2.69 -11.62
N GLY A 411 6.75 -1.39 -11.62
CA GLY A 411 7.38 -0.67 -12.74
C GLY A 411 8.82 -1.12 -13.00
N TYR A 412 9.61 -1.35 -11.94
CA TYR A 412 10.90 -2.04 -12.06
C TYR A 412 10.73 -3.42 -12.71
N MET A 413 9.75 -4.20 -12.26
CA MET A 413 9.46 -5.53 -12.80
C MET A 413 9.11 -5.50 -14.30
N VAL A 414 8.39 -4.45 -14.75
CA VAL A 414 8.13 -4.21 -16.19
C VAL A 414 9.44 -4.00 -16.93
N LEU A 415 10.26 -3.07 -16.48
CA LEU A 415 11.55 -2.75 -17.14
C LEU A 415 12.50 -3.95 -17.11
N ALA A 416 12.56 -4.67 -16.00
CA ALA A 416 13.35 -5.89 -15.85
C ALA A 416 12.85 -7.03 -16.76
N ALA A 417 11.54 -7.24 -16.85
CA ALA A 417 10.94 -8.21 -17.77
C ALA A 417 11.34 -7.92 -19.22
N LEU A 418 11.23 -6.66 -19.66
CA LEU A 418 11.63 -6.27 -21.02
C LEU A 418 13.14 -6.39 -21.27
N ALA A 419 13.97 -6.17 -20.24
CA ALA A 419 15.43 -6.21 -20.36
C ALA A 419 16.01 -7.64 -20.28
N PHE A 420 15.47 -8.47 -19.36
CA PHE A 420 15.99 -9.81 -19.09
C PHE A 420 15.23 -10.92 -19.84
N GLN A 421 14.00 -10.63 -20.33
CA GLN A 421 13.11 -11.58 -20.99
C GLN A 421 12.52 -10.98 -22.28
N PRO A 422 13.35 -10.39 -23.18
CA PRO A 422 12.87 -9.54 -24.29
C PRO A 422 12.00 -10.27 -25.32
N GLU A 423 12.04 -11.59 -25.36
CA GLU A 423 11.27 -12.39 -26.33
C GLU A 423 9.84 -12.76 -25.83
N LEU A 424 9.55 -12.51 -24.55
CA LEU A 424 8.28 -12.94 -23.94
C LEU A 424 7.18 -11.87 -24.02
N TRP A 425 7.55 -10.60 -24.15
CA TRP A 425 6.63 -9.49 -23.95
C TRP A 425 6.41 -8.68 -25.22
N ALA A 426 5.13 -8.56 -25.61
CA ALA A 426 4.73 -7.77 -26.78
C ALA A 426 4.81 -6.25 -26.52
N ALA A 427 4.60 -5.83 -25.28
CA ALA A 427 4.72 -4.43 -24.84
C ALA A 427 4.89 -4.34 -23.32
N GLY A 428 5.38 -3.18 -22.85
CA GLY A 428 5.39 -2.81 -21.43
C GLY A 428 4.63 -1.51 -21.18
N ILE A 429 3.99 -1.44 -20.01
CA ILE A 429 3.41 -0.21 -19.48
C ILE A 429 3.85 -0.08 -18.04
N GLU A 430 4.59 0.97 -17.71
CA GLU A 430 5.05 1.19 -16.35
C GLU A 430 4.64 2.56 -15.79
N SER A 431 4.52 2.65 -14.51
CA SER A 431 4.28 3.88 -13.79
C SER A 431 5.26 4.00 -12.63
N VAL A 432 6.02 5.10 -12.60
CA VAL A 432 6.99 5.43 -11.55
C VAL A 432 7.97 4.28 -11.25
N GLY A 433 8.46 3.60 -12.31
CA GLY A 433 9.36 2.46 -12.21
C GLY A 433 10.82 2.84 -11.95
N ILE A 434 11.58 1.90 -11.40
CA ILE A 434 13.01 2.06 -11.12
C ILE A 434 13.79 1.51 -12.30
N SER A 435 14.52 2.37 -13.03
CA SER A 435 15.38 1.96 -14.15
C SER A 435 16.78 1.57 -13.69
N SER A 436 17.27 2.21 -12.61
CA SER A 436 18.57 1.97 -12.02
C SER A 436 18.50 1.98 -10.50
N PHE A 437 18.80 0.88 -9.85
CA PHE A 437 18.87 0.84 -8.38
C PHE A 437 19.93 1.79 -7.82
N VAL A 438 21.02 2.02 -8.57
CA VAL A 438 22.08 2.92 -8.14
C VAL A 438 21.57 4.37 -8.08
N THR A 439 21.06 4.90 -9.19
CA THR A 439 20.56 6.29 -9.23
C THR A 439 19.31 6.48 -8.38
N PHE A 440 18.46 5.47 -8.30
CA PHE A 440 17.32 5.46 -7.40
C PHE A 440 17.75 5.63 -5.94
N LEU A 441 18.68 4.82 -5.43
CA LEU A 441 19.16 4.91 -4.05
C LEU A 441 19.96 6.19 -3.79
N GLU A 442 20.66 6.72 -4.80
CA GLU A 442 21.38 7.99 -4.69
C GLU A 442 20.43 9.19 -4.58
N ASN A 443 19.26 9.15 -5.24
CA ASN A 443 18.38 10.30 -5.42
C ASN A 443 17.00 10.19 -4.74
N THR A 444 16.61 9.04 -4.18
CA THR A 444 15.39 8.92 -3.37
C THR A 444 15.47 9.82 -2.13
N SER A 445 14.33 10.18 -1.54
CA SER A 445 14.30 11.01 -0.34
C SER A 445 15.21 10.44 0.76
N PRO A 446 16.02 11.28 1.44
CA PRO A 446 17.04 10.83 2.40
C PRO A 446 16.50 9.90 3.50
N TYR A 447 15.31 10.18 4.01
CA TYR A 447 14.67 9.36 5.04
C TYR A 447 14.26 7.96 4.55
N ARG A 448 14.19 7.75 3.22
CA ARG A 448 13.78 6.46 2.62
C ARG A 448 14.97 5.57 2.28
N ARG A 449 16.15 6.16 2.04
CA ARG A 449 17.30 5.44 1.51
C ARG A 449 17.65 4.20 2.35
N ALA A 450 17.81 4.34 3.65
CA ALA A 450 18.17 3.23 4.53
C ALA A 450 17.14 2.09 4.49
N VAL A 451 15.84 2.43 4.47
CA VAL A 451 14.77 1.45 4.34
C VAL A 451 14.80 0.73 2.98
N ARG A 452 15.21 1.42 1.91
CA ARG A 452 15.32 0.79 0.58
C ARG A 452 16.61 -0.01 0.39
N GLU A 453 17.71 0.41 1.04
CA GLU A 453 18.97 -0.35 1.00
C GLU A 453 18.84 -1.71 1.71
N ARG A 454 18.05 -1.82 2.76
CA ARG A 454 17.81 -3.11 3.44
C ARG A 454 17.11 -4.13 2.53
N GLU A 455 16.33 -3.65 1.57
CA GLU A 455 15.53 -4.45 0.64
C GLU A 455 16.28 -4.74 -0.66
N TYR A 456 16.89 -3.72 -1.25
CA TYR A 456 17.53 -3.83 -2.58
C TYR A 456 19.02 -4.11 -2.51
N GLY A 457 19.66 -3.84 -1.38
CA GLY A 457 21.10 -3.88 -1.20
C GLY A 457 21.70 -2.49 -1.06
N SER A 458 22.85 -2.42 -0.39
CA SER A 458 23.54 -1.19 -0.03
C SER A 458 24.39 -0.66 -1.18
N LEU A 459 24.37 0.66 -1.40
CA LEU A 459 25.29 1.34 -2.32
C LEU A 459 26.76 1.12 -1.97
N GLU A 460 27.07 0.89 -0.69
CA GLU A 460 28.45 0.68 -0.21
C GLU A 460 28.92 -0.77 -0.45
N HIS A 461 28.04 -1.75 -0.23
CA HIS A 461 28.44 -3.17 -0.20
C HIS A 461 27.95 -3.99 -1.39
N ASP A 462 26.87 -3.57 -2.05
CA ASP A 462 26.19 -4.35 -3.11
C ASP A 462 26.16 -3.65 -4.46
N ARG A 463 26.96 -2.57 -4.65
CA ARG A 463 26.89 -1.72 -5.84
C ARG A 463 27.00 -2.51 -7.16
N ASP A 464 27.87 -3.52 -7.23
CA ASP A 464 28.02 -4.33 -8.45
C ASP A 464 26.75 -5.10 -8.77
N PHE A 465 26.08 -5.65 -7.75
CA PHE A 465 24.78 -6.31 -7.90
C PHE A 465 23.68 -5.33 -8.28
N LEU A 466 23.65 -4.16 -7.65
CA LEU A 466 22.68 -3.10 -7.99
C LEU A 466 22.78 -2.67 -9.44
N VAL A 467 24.01 -2.60 -9.99
CA VAL A 467 24.24 -2.34 -11.43
C VAL A 467 23.75 -3.51 -12.28
N GLU A 468 24.06 -4.75 -11.90
CA GLU A 468 23.63 -5.96 -12.60
C GLU A 468 22.11 -6.09 -12.65
N ALA A 469 21.44 -5.84 -11.53
CA ALA A 469 19.97 -5.94 -11.42
C ALA A 469 19.21 -4.76 -12.03
N SER A 470 19.91 -3.69 -12.44
CA SER A 470 19.29 -2.48 -13.01
C SER A 470 18.93 -2.67 -14.49
N PRO A 471 17.66 -2.50 -14.89
CA PRO A 471 17.22 -2.64 -16.29
C PRO A 471 17.97 -1.75 -17.28
N ILE A 472 18.35 -0.54 -16.89
CA ILE A 472 19.09 0.39 -17.75
C ILE A 472 20.43 -0.18 -18.22
N THR A 473 21.07 -1.03 -17.42
CA THR A 473 22.33 -1.71 -17.77
C THR A 473 22.14 -2.70 -18.91
N HIS A 474 20.93 -3.23 -19.07
CA HIS A 474 20.56 -4.22 -20.07
C HIS A 474 19.63 -3.65 -21.16
N VAL A 475 19.54 -2.34 -21.27
CA VAL A 475 18.64 -1.63 -22.20
C VAL A 475 18.84 -2.02 -23.67
N ASP A 476 20.03 -2.54 -24.02
CA ASP A 476 20.33 -3.05 -25.37
C ASP A 476 19.50 -4.28 -25.76
N ALA A 477 18.98 -5.00 -24.79
CA ALA A 477 18.13 -6.16 -25.03
C ALA A 477 16.66 -5.79 -25.25
N ILE A 478 16.21 -4.63 -24.76
CA ILE A 478 14.81 -4.19 -24.87
C ILE A 478 14.43 -3.95 -26.33
N ARG A 479 13.33 -4.56 -26.76
CA ARG A 479 12.80 -4.48 -28.14
C ARG A 479 11.34 -4.08 -28.17
N ALA A 480 10.59 -4.45 -27.13
CA ALA A 480 9.18 -4.17 -27.03
C ALA A 480 8.92 -2.67 -26.81
N PRO A 481 7.84 -2.12 -27.40
CA PRO A 481 7.41 -0.75 -27.12
C PRO A 481 7.04 -0.58 -25.65
N LEU A 482 7.32 0.63 -25.12
CA LEU A 482 7.13 0.96 -23.70
C LEU A 482 6.32 2.26 -23.56
N PHE A 483 5.33 2.24 -22.67
CA PHE A 483 4.60 3.42 -22.22
C PHE A 483 4.91 3.68 -20.75
N ILE A 484 5.31 4.93 -20.43
CA ILE A 484 5.76 5.35 -19.10
C ILE A 484 4.88 6.46 -18.58
N GLN A 485 4.52 6.40 -17.31
CA GLN A 485 3.78 7.45 -16.61
C GLN A 485 4.49 7.83 -15.31
N HIS A 486 4.59 9.14 -15.01
CA HIS A 486 5.28 9.59 -13.80
C HIS A 486 4.66 10.86 -13.23
N GLY A 487 4.47 10.92 -11.92
CA GLY A 487 4.12 12.16 -11.20
C GLY A 487 5.38 12.99 -10.94
N ALA A 488 5.37 14.27 -11.34
CA ALA A 488 6.56 15.12 -11.26
C ALA A 488 7.06 15.37 -9.82
N ASN A 489 6.19 15.21 -8.83
CA ASN A 489 6.49 15.47 -7.42
C ASN A 489 6.80 14.18 -6.63
N ASP A 490 7.08 13.08 -7.32
CA ASP A 490 7.34 11.79 -6.66
C ASP A 490 8.59 11.82 -5.76
N PRO A 491 8.44 11.71 -4.42
CA PRO A 491 9.57 11.72 -3.50
C PRO A 491 10.17 10.33 -3.29
N ARG A 492 9.52 9.28 -3.83
CA ARG A 492 9.92 7.88 -3.64
C ARG A 492 10.81 7.41 -4.77
N VAL A 493 10.33 7.52 -6.01
CA VAL A 493 11.07 7.20 -7.22
C VAL A 493 11.29 8.50 -7.99
N PRO A 494 12.52 9.00 -8.08
CA PRO A 494 12.80 10.25 -8.78
C PRO A 494 12.39 10.19 -10.25
N LEU A 495 11.79 11.28 -10.77
CA LEU A 495 11.38 11.40 -12.17
C LEU A 495 12.51 11.06 -13.16
N GLY A 496 13.75 11.34 -12.78
CA GLY A 496 14.94 11.03 -13.58
C GLY A 496 15.08 9.56 -13.97
N GLU A 497 14.49 8.63 -13.18
CA GLU A 497 14.49 7.19 -13.54
C GLU A 497 13.70 6.96 -14.84
N SER A 498 12.51 7.56 -14.97
CA SER A 498 11.68 7.47 -16.17
C SER A 498 12.24 8.28 -17.34
N GLU A 499 12.79 9.48 -17.08
CA GLU A 499 13.37 10.33 -18.13
C GLU A 499 14.58 9.67 -18.78
N GLU A 500 15.47 9.04 -18.00
CA GLU A 500 16.68 8.41 -18.49
C GLU A 500 16.37 7.19 -19.35
N ILE A 501 15.52 6.27 -18.87
CA ILE A 501 15.16 5.07 -19.64
C ILE A 501 14.42 5.45 -20.93
N ALA A 502 13.50 6.42 -20.89
CA ALA A 502 12.78 6.88 -22.06
C ALA A 502 13.73 7.48 -23.11
N ARG A 503 14.64 8.36 -22.68
CA ARG A 503 15.66 8.95 -23.55
C ARG A 503 16.51 7.89 -24.25
N VAL A 504 17.04 6.93 -23.50
CA VAL A 504 17.92 5.88 -24.05
C VAL A 504 17.17 4.99 -25.05
N LEU A 505 15.93 4.59 -24.76
CA LEU A 505 15.12 3.78 -25.68
C LEU A 505 14.78 4.53 -26.96
N GLN A 506 14.42 5.82 -26.86
CA GLN A 506 14.14 6.68 -28.04
C GLN A 506 15.39 6.86 -28.91
N GLU A 507 16.57 7.08 -28.34
CA GLU A 507 17.84 7.16 -29.06
C GLU A 507 18.19 5.88 -29.82
N LYS A 508 17.73 4.72 -29.28
CA LYS A 508 17.86 3.40 -29.94
C LYS A 508 16.79 3.13 -30.99
N GLY A 509 15.83 4.04 -31.16
CA GLY A 509 14.71 3.88 -32.09
C GLY A 509 13.62 2.92 -31.60
N ILE A 510 13.62 2.56 -30.32
CA ILE A 510 12.54 1.80 -29.69
C ILE A 510 11.40 2.78 -29.39
N ARG A 511 10.18 2.40 -29.72
CA ARG A 511 8.99 3.22 -29.36
C ARG A 511 8.87 3.31 -27.85
N CYS A 512 9.05 4.51 -27.32
CA CYS A 512 8.90 4.81 -25.91
C CYS A 512 8.18 6.16 -25.74
N GLU A 513 7.08 6.14 -25.01
CA GLU A 513 6.28 7.32 -24.70
C GLU A 513 6.37 7.58 -23.19
N LEU A 514 6.67 8.83 -22.82
CA LEU A 514 6.69 9.29 -21.42
C LEU A 514 5.63 10.37 -21.22
N VAL A 515 4.75 10.16 -20.27
CA VAL A 515 3.75 11.13 -19.79
C VAL A 515 4.06 11.54 -18.37
N VAL A 516 4.28 12.83 -18.14
CA VAL A 516 4.56 13.40 -16.82
C VAL A 516 3.36 14.20 -16.34
N TYR A 517 2.86 13.92 -15.14
CA TYR A 517 1.78 14.65 -14.48
C TYR A 517 2.39 15.66 -13.49
N PRO A 518 2.30 16.98 -13.77
CA PRO A 518 3.04 18.00 -13.01
C PRO A 518 2.52 18.22 -11.59
N ASP A 519 1.30 17.80 -11.32
CA ASP A 519 0.56 17.99 -10.07
C ASP A 519 0.26 16.66 -9.33
N GLU A 520 1.04 15.61 -9.65
CA GLU A 520 0.96 14.29 -9.01
C GLU A 520 2.32 13.88 -8.42
N GLY A 521 2.25 13.02 -7.41
CA GLY A 521 3.41 12.39 -6.80
C GLY A 521 3.56 10.92 -7.18
N HIS A 522 3.90 10.08 -6.18
CA HIS A 522 4.06 8.63 -6.40
C HIS A 522 2.78 7.94 -6.87
N SER A 523 1.62 8.47 -6.55
CA SER A 523 0.31 7.99 -7.00
C SER A 523 -0.39 9.03 -7.85
N ILE A 524 -1.01 8.60 -8.95
CA ILE A 524 -1.96 9.44 -9.69
C ILE A 524 -3.27 9.47 -8.89
N ALA A 525 -3.44 10.50 -8.08
CA ALA A 525 -4.53 10.60 -7.11
C ALA A 525 -5.78 11.28 -7.68
N LYS A 526 -5.59 12.31 -8.53
CA LYS A 526 -6.68 13.08 -9.10
C LYS A 526 -7.44 12.28 -10.16
N LEU A 527 -8.76 12.25 -10.08
CA LEU A 527 -9.61 11.48 -10.99
C LEU A 527 -9.39 11.85 -12.46
N SER A 528 -9.23 13.15 -12.77
CA SER A 528 -8.94 13.63 -14.13
C SER A 528 -7.66 13.01 -14.69
N ASN A 529 -6.59 12.98 -13.89
CA ASN A 529 -5.30 12.44 -14.28
C ASN A 529 -5.37 10.90 -14.37
N ARG A 530 -6.12 10.21 -13.50
CA ARG A 530 -6.36 8.76 -13.63
C ARG A 530 -7.09 8.41 -14.92
N ILE A 531 -8.13 9.17 -15.28
CA ILE A 531 -8.86 8.96 -16.53
C ILE A 531 -7.94 9.16 -17.74
N ASP A 532 -7.15 10.23 -17.76
CA ASP A 532 -6.17 10.49 -18.84
C ASP A 532 -5.13 9.35 -18.92
N SER A 533 -4.57 8.95 -17.78
CA SER A 533 -3.59 7.87 -17.65
C SER A 533 -4.09 6.55 -18.24
N PHE A 534 -5.27 6.09 -17.83
CA PHE A 534 -5.85 4.86 -18.35
C PHE A 534 -6.24 4.97 -19.83
N THR A 535 -6.76 6.13 -20.26
CA THR A 535 -7.12 6.36 -21.67
C THR A 535 -5.89 6.26 -22.57
N ARG A 536 -4.76 6.89 -22.18
CA ARG A 536 -3.51 6.80 -22.93
C ARG A 536 -2.92 5.40 -22.91
N ALA A 537 -2.93 4.72 -21.77
CA ALA A 537 -2.46 3.34 -21.67
C ALA A 537 -3.24 2.40 -22.62
N VAL A 538 -4.57 2.54 -22.66
CA VAL A 538 -5.41 1.75 -23.58
C VAL A 538 -5.16 2.13 -25.04
N ALA A 539 -5.04 3.41 -25.37
CA ALA A 539 -4.70 3.86 -26.72
C ALA A 539 -3.36 3.28 -27.19
N PHE A 540 -2.36 3.29 -26.32
CA PHE A 540 -1.06 2.67 -26.60
C PHE A 540 -1.21 1.16 -26.90
N LEU A 541 -2.00 0.44 -26.10
CA LEU A 541 -2.27 -0.99 -26.33
C LEU A 541 -2.95 -1.24 -27.69
N ASP A 542 -3.97 -0.44 -28.03
CA ASP A 542 -4.70 -0.55 -29.30
C ASP A 542 -3.76 -0.32 -30.51
N GLU A 543 -2.77 0.56 -30.38
CA GLU A 543 -1.80 0.83 -31.44
C GLU A 543 -0.71 -0.25 -31.57
N VAL A 544 -0.35 -0.91 -30.47
CA VAL A 544 0.74 -1.88 -30.44
C VAL A 544 0.28 -3.29 -30.74
N LEU A 545 -0.92 -3.65 -30.29
CA LEU A 545 -1.46 -5.02 -30.45
C LEU A 545 -2.49 -5.15 -31.60
N GLY A 546 -3.00 -4.03 -32.13
CA GLY A 546 -3.94 -3.99 -33.26
C GLY A 546 -5.37 -4.20 -32.82
#